data_475ec01d552edc7338a18b1c5dcad339
#
_entry.id   475ec01d552edc7338a18b1c5dcad339
#
_cell.length_a   1.000
_cell.length_b   1.000
_cell.length_c   1.000
_cell.angle_alpha   90.00
_cell.angle_beta   90.00
_cell.angle_gamma   90.00
#
_symmetry.space_group_name_H-M   'P 1'
#
loop_
_entity.id
_entity.type
_entity.pdbx_description
1 polymer ?
#
loop_
_entity_poly.entity_id
_entity_poly.type
_entity_poly.pdbx_seq_one_letter_code
_entity_poly.pdbx_strand_id
1 'polypeptide(L)'
;MTDRLAAAPDRGGPAQPLLVVRGLKKYFKMRSNLFEREAKFVHAVDGIDFSIAKGTTLGIVGESGCGKSTTARLIAKLMPPDSGELIFDGEGVGEFGGLELKTFRRQLQMVFQDSFASLNPRLTILETIAYGPKVHGLKQAAATQRARQLMLRVGLDPDQFGARYPYELSGGQRQRINIARALAFEPRLVILDEAVAALDKSVQAQVLNLLQELKAEHQLTYLFISHDLHVVHYMCDEVMVMYLGQIVEIGPVAEIYDRALHPYTRALLSAVPSMDPAHRTQRPPLVGDPPNPINPLPGCRFRDRCPHADAVCTARAPALATSIGHSAHRIACHLYDPASGHREAQSMGQLQ
;
A
#
# COMPACT_ATOMS: atom_id res chain seq x y z
N MET A 1 2.27 37.84 3.11
CA MET A 1 2.84 36.53 2.67
C MET A 1 2.02 35.43 3.32
N THR A 2 1.49 34.55 2.55
CA THR A 2 0.36 33.68 2.73
C THR A 2 0.45 32.78 3.98
N ASP A 3 -0.54 32.92 4.87
CA ASP A 3 -0.75 32.05 6.05
C ASP A 3 -1.31 30.65 5.69
N ARG A 4 -1.34 30.30 4.42
CA ARG A 4 -1.76 28.97 3.92
C ARG A 4 -0.64 28.34 3.13
N LEU A 5 -0.43 27.04 3.35
CA LEU A 5 0.30 26.21 2.41
C LEU A 5 -0.52 26.21 1.12
N ALA A 6 0.03 26.70 0.01
CA ALA A 6 -0.69 26.69 -1.25
C ALA A 6 -1.05 25.24 -1.59
N ALA A 7 -2.34 24.97 -1.82
CA ALA A 7 -2.79 23.70 -2.35
C ALA A 7 -2.11 23.45 -3.70
N ALA A 8 -1.63 22.23 -3.92
CA ALA A 8 -1.03 21.89 -5.21
C ALA A 8 -2.13 21.89 -6.29
N PRO A 9 -1.88 22.51 -7.45
CA PRO A 9 -2.86 22.52 -8.52
C PRO A 9 -3.14 21.11 -9.01
N ASP A 10 -4.41 20.81 -9.27
CA ASP A 10 -4.80 19.59 -9.98
C ASP A 10 -4.44 19.72 -11.45
N ARG A 11 -3.59 18.82 -11.95
CA ARG A 11 -3.15 18.80 -13.34
C ARG A 11 -3.83 17.63 -14.05
N GLY A 12 -4.51 17.88 -15.15
CA GLY A 12 -5.11 16.86 -16.02
C GLY A 12 -6.51 16.33 -15.63
N GLY A 13 -7.14 16.89 -14.59
CA GLY A 13 -8.52 16.58 -14.23
C GLY A 13 -8.73 15.16 -13.64
N PRO A 14 -10.01 14.75 -13.42
CA PRO A 14 -10.33 13.53 -12.70
C PRO A 14 -10.00 12.23 -13.46
N ALA A 15 -9.91 12.26 -14.78
CA ALA A 15 -9.59 11.08 -15.59
C ALA A 15 -8.11 10.68 -15.54
N GLN A 16 -7.21 11.59 -15.11
CA GLN A 16 -5.80 11.28 -14.98
C GLN A 16 -5.52 10.62 -13.64
N PRO A 17 -4.82 9.46 -13.60
CA PRO A 17 -4.38 8.87 -12.34
C PRO A 17 -3.52 9.82 -11.51
N LEU A 18 -3.69 9.79 -10.19
CA LEU A 18 -2.84 10.57 -9.28
C LEU A 18 -1.42 10.02 -9.23
N LEU A 19 -1.29 8.70 -9.20
CA LEU A 19 0.00 8.01 -9.19
C LEU A 19 0.03 6.96 -10.30
N VAL A 20 1.13 6.91 -11.05
CA VAL A 20 1.47 5.82 -11.96
C VAL A 20 2.85 5.29 -11.61
N VAL A 21 2.94 3.99 -11.46
CA VAL A 21 4.17 3.24 -11.18
C VAL A 21 4.46 2.35 -12.38
N ARG A 22 5.68 2.41 -12.92
CA ARG A 22 6.09 1.60 -14.07
C ARG A 22 7.39 0.88 -13.80
N GLY A 23 7.41 -0.43 -13.99
CA GLY A 23 8.60 -1.29 -13.93
C GLY A 23 9.38 -1.15 -12.62
N LEU A 24 8.73 -0.86 -11.49
CA LEU A 24 9.39 -0.57 -10.23
C LEU A 24 10.12 -1.81 -9.70
N LYS A 25 11.45 -1.68 -9.44
CA LYS A 25 12.28 -2.76 -8.92
C LYS A 25 13.10 -2.33 -7.72
N LYS A 26 13.27 -3.29 -6.78
CA LYS A 26 14.19 -3.17 -5.65
C LYS A 26 14.70 -4.53 -5.21
N TYR A 27 16.02 -4.69 -5.29
CA TYR A 27 16.73 -5.87 -4.85
C TYR A 27 17.69 -5.52 -3.71
N PHE A 28 17.69 -6.29 -2.65
CA PHE A 28 18.63 -6.10 -1.55
C PHE A 28 19.73 -7.13 -1.63
N LYS A 29 20.98 -6.67 -1.78
CA LYS A 29 22.16 -7.53 -1.74
C LYS A 29 22.34 -8.06 -0.31
N MET A 30 22.40 -9.37 -0.18
CA MET A 30 22.75 -10.01 1.09
C MET A 30 24.27 -9.91 1.34
N ARG A 31 24.62 -9.85 2.62
CA ARG A 31 26.04 -9.98 2.99
C ARG A 31 26.47 -11.40 2.66
N SER A 32 27.43 -11.56 1.74
CA SER A 32 28.07 -12.83 1.43
C SER A 32 29.20 -13.09 2.42
N ASN A 33 29.37 -14.33 2.85
CA ASN A 33 30.59 -14.76 3.50
C ASN A 33 31.74 -14.77 2.49
N LEU A 34 32.98 -14.60 2.95
CA LEU A 34 34.20 -14.56 2.12
C LEU A 34 34.37 -15.80 1.19
N PHE A 35 33.65 -16.89 1.45
CA PHE A 35 33.70 -18.14 0.70
C PHE A 35 32.54 -18.35 -0.29
N GLU A 36 31.50 -17.43 -0.29
CA GLU A 36 30.39 -17.50 -1.24
C GLU A 36 30.77 -16.82 -2.57
N ARG A 37 30.82 -17.62 -3.65
CA ARG A 37 31.18 -17.13 -5.00
C ARG A 37 30.10 -16.34 -5.72
N GLU A 38 28.83 -16.49 -5.33
CA GLU A 38 27.70 -15.83 -5.98
C GLU A 38 27.02 -14.82 -5.07
N ALA A 39 26.74 -13.64 -5.63
CA ALA A 39 25.99 -12.61 -4.93
C ALA A 39 24.52 -13.02 -4.78
N LYS A 40 24.01 -13.01 -3.56
CA LYS A 40 22.60 -13.30 -3.25
C LYS A 40 21.82 -12.00 -3.15
N PHE A 41 20.67 -11.96 -3.82
CA PHE A 41 19.78 -10.82 -3.83
C PHE A 41 18.36 -11.21 -3.40
N VAL A 42 17.79 -10.46 -2.46
CA VAL A 42 16.38 -10.55 -2.12
C VAL A 42 15.60 -9.68 -3.11
N HIS A 43 14.76 -10.28 -3.93
CA HIS A 43 13.90 -9.58 -4.89
C HIS A 43 12.65 -9.04 -4.17
N ALA A 44 12.80 -7.93 -3.45
CA ALA A 44 11.72 -7.40 -2.61
C ALA A 44 10.58 -6.77 -3.43
N VAL A 45 10.91 -6.13 -4.56
CA VAL A 45 9.95 -5.62 -5.56
C VAL A 45 10.56 -5.88 -6.93
N ASP A 46 9.81 -6.48 -7.83
CA ASP A 46 10.36 -7.00 -9.08
C ASP A 46 9.46 -6.71 -10.30
N GLY A 47 9.59 -5.48 -10.81
CA GLY A 47 8.95 -5.06 -12.06
C GLY A 47 7.44 -4.91 -11.92
N ILE A 48 6.97 -4.16 -10.92
CA ILE A 48 5.53 -3.93 -10.72
C ILE A 48 5.04 -2.69 -11.47
N ASP A 49 3.83 -2.82 -12.04
CA ASP A 49 3.15 -1.78 -12.81
C ASP A 49 1.71 -1.61 -12.31
N PHE A 50 1.36 -0.40 -11.84
CA PHE A 50 0.01 -0.08 -11.41
C PHE A 50 -0.22 1.43 -11.41
N SER A 51 -1.48 1.84 -11.25
CA SER A 51 -1.89 3.23 -11.08
C SER A 51 -2.91 3.37 -9.98
N ILE A 52 -3.03 4.58 -9.43
CA ILE A 52 -4.04 4.93 -8.43
C ILE A 52 -4.82 6.12 -8.96
N ALA A 53 -6.13 5.97 -9.10
CA ALA A 53 -7.01 7.05 -9.49
C ALA A 53 -7.17 8.09 -8.37
N LYS A 54 -7.46 9.34 -8.73
CA LYS A 54 -7.71 10.42 -7.75
C LYS A 54 -8.92 10.11 -6.89
N GLY A 55 -8.81 10.32 -5.58
CA GLY A 55 -9.89 10.11 -4.63
C GLY A 55 -10.22 8.64 -4.34
N THR A 56 -9.47 7.68 -4.89
CA THR A 56 -9.67 6.24 -4.65
C THR A 56 -8.71 5.69 -3.60
N THR A 57 -9.03 4.51 -3.10
CA THR A 57 -8.17 3.73 -2.19
C THR A 57 -7.71 2.45 -2.90
N LEU A 58 -6.40 2.31 -3.13
CA LEU A 58 -5.78 1.05 -3.57
C LEU A 58 -5.28 0.28 -2.36
N GLY A 59 -5.81 -0.92 -2.13
CA GLY A 59 -5.33 -1.85 -1.11
C GLY A 59 -4.16 -2.67 -1.62
N ILE A 60 -3.12 -2.88 -0.79
CA ILE A 60 -2.06 -3.86 -1.06
C ILE A 60 -2.15 -4.96 -0.02
N VAL A 61 -2.34 -6.20 -0.49
CA VAL A 61 -2.43 -7.39 0.35
C VAL A 61 -1.43 -8.45 -0.07
N GLY A 62 -1.18 -9.41 0.81
CA GLY A 62 -0.29 -10.55 0.58
C GLY A 62 0.42 -10.98 1.86
N GLU A 63 1.09 -12.14 1.83
CA GLU A 63 1.82 -12.67 2.99
C GLU A 63 2.91 -11.72 3.49
N SER A 64 3.36 -11.91 4.75
CA SER A 64 4.49 -11.15 5.30
C SER A 64 5.74 -11.34 4.44
N GLY A 65 6.49 -10.26 4.21
CA GLY A 65 7.72 -10.32 3.38
C GLY A 65 7.49 -10.31 1.86
N CYS A 66 6.24 -10.25 1.34
CA CYS A 66 5.98 -10.21 -0.10
C CYS A 66 6.33 -8.88 -0.81
N GLY A 67 6.77 -7.84 -0.06
CA GLY A 67 7.24 -6.57 -0.64
C GLY A 67 6.34 -5.36 -0.43
N LYS A 68 5.21 -5.45 0.29
CA LYS A 68 4.23 -4.36 0.51
C LYS A 68 4.85 -3.08 1.06
N SER A 69 5.46 -3.16 2.25
CA SER A 69 6.07 -1.98 2.89
C SER A 69 7.31 -1.47 2.13
N THR A 70 8.01 -2.34 1.39
CA THR A 70 9.09 -1.92 0.49
C THR A 70 8.52 -1.10 -0.66
N THR A 71 7.43 -1.53 -1.27
CA THR A 71 6.71 -0.78 -2.33
C THR A 71 6.29 0.60 -1.81
N ALA A 72 5.69 0.67 -0.62
CA ALA A 72 5.31 1.94 0.01
C ALA A 72 6.49 2.90 0.19
N ARG A 73 7.62 2.39 0.70
CA ARG A 73 8.84 3.19 0.92
C ARG A 73 9.49 3.66 -0.38
N LEU A 74 9.43 2.86 -1.45
CA LEU A 74 9.89 3.25 -2.78
C LEU A 74 9.02 4.37 -3.37
N ILE A 75 7.69 4.25 -3.26
CA ILE A 75 6.73 5.28 -3.70
C ILE A 75 6.96 6.57 -2.93
N ALA A 76 7.13 6.51 -1.59
CA ALA A 76 7.42 7.67 -0.76
C ALA A 76 8.83 8.26 -0.99
N LYS A 77 9.63 7.66 -1.89
CA LYS A 77 11.05 8.05 -2.11
C LYS A 77 11.85 8.09 -0.80
N LEU A 78 11.54 7.19 0.16
CA LEU A 78 12.32 6.97 1.36
C LEU A 78 13.55 6.09 1.11
N MET A 79 13.52 5.32 0.02
CA MET A 79 14.65 4.59 -0.53
C MET A 79 14.66 4.70 -2.06
N PRO A 80 15.83 4.68 -2.70
CA PRO A 80 15.92 4.70 -4.15
C PRO A 80 15.51 3.33 -4.72
N PRO A 81 14.73 3.30 -5.81
CA PRO A 81 14.55 2.08 -6.60
C PRO A 81 15.83 1.72 -7.35
N ASP A 82 15.97 0.47 -7.78
CA ASP A 82 17.04 0.04 -8.68
C ASP A 82 16.67 0.33 -10.14
N SER A 83 15.38 0.29 -10.46
CA SER A 83 14.82 0.75 -11.74
C SER A 83 13.33 1.05 -11.60
N GLY A 84 12.75 1.66 -12.63
CA GLY A 84 11.34 2.01 -12.72
C GLY A 84 11.08 3.50 -12.54
N GLU A 85 9.86 3.91 -12.91
CA GLU A 85 9.41 5.30 -12.94
C GLU A 85 8.26 5.52 -11.98
N LEU A 86 8.22 6.70 -11.37
CA LEU A 86 7.09 7.21 -10.62
C LEU A 86 6.60 8.50 -11.29
N ILE A 87 5.34 8.51 -11.69
CA ILE A 87 4.66 9.67 -12.25
C ILE A 87 3.56 10.07 -11.28
N PHE A 88 3.59 11.32 -10.81
CA PHE A 88 2.61 11.88 -9.89
C PHE A 88 1.88 13.04 -10.57
N ASP A 89 0.56 12.90 -10.71
CA ASP A 89 -0.31 13.87 -11.39
C ASP A 89 0.23 14.28 -12.78
N GLY A 90 0.73 13.30 -13.55
CA GLY A 90 1.26 13.47 -14.89
C GLY A 90 2.73 13.91 -14.97
N GLU A 91 3.42 14.16 -13.87
CA GLU A 91 4.82 14.57 -13.83
C GLU A 91 5.74 13.47 -13.27
N GLY A 92 6.86 13.21 -13.92
CA GLY A 92 7.90 12.32 -13.42
C GLY A 92 8.50 12.84 -12.11
N VAL A 93 8.62 11.99 -11.08
CA VAL A 93 9.09 12.38 -9.76
C VAL A 93 10.60 12.32 -9.67
N GLY A 94 11.25 13.49 -9.47
CA GLY A 94 12.70 13.60 -9.30
C GLY A 94 13.49 13.51 -10.60
N GLU A 95 12.84 13.64 -11.74
CA GLU A 95 13.46 13.76 -13.05
C GLU A 95 13.79 15.21 -13.40
N PHE A 96 14.70 15.42 -14.36
CA PHE A 96 15.02 16.75 -14.85
C PHE A 96 13.79 17.35 -15.55
N GLY A 97 13.33 18.51 -15.04
CA GLY A 97 12.11 19.16 -15.54
C GLY A 97 10.78 18.58 -15.01
N GLY A 98 10.83 17.53 -14.17
CA GLY A 98 9.67 16.94 -13.51
C GLY A 98 9.38 17.53 -12.13
N LEU A 99 8.53 16.83 -11.36
CA LEU A 99 8.13 17.25 -10.02
C LEU A 99 9.30 17.16 -9.02
N GLU A 100 9.64 18.31 -8.42
CA GLU A 100 10.70 18.38 -7.42
C GLU A 100 10.37 17.50 -6.20
N LEU A 101 11.35 16.74 -5.70
CA LEU A 101 11.19 15.79 -4.60
C LEU A 101 10.61 16.44 -3.32
N LYS A 102 10.99 17.69 -3.02
CA LYS A 102 10.46 18.44 -1.88
C LYS A 102 8.96 18.72 -2.02
N THR A 103 8.52 19.11 -3.22
CA THR A 103 7.12 19.34 -3.55
C THR A 103 6.32 18.03 -3.53
N PHE A 104 6.88 16.96 -4.12
CA PHE A 104 6.28 15.63 -4.08
C PHE A 104 6.05 15.15 -2.65
N ARG A 105 7.04 15.23 -1.77
CA ARG A 105 6.94 14.83 -0.37
C ARG A 105 5.92 15.61 0.45
N ARG A 106 5.56 16.83 0.05
CA ARG A 106 4.45 17.58 0.64
C ARG A 106 3.10 17.02 0.22
N GLN A 107 2.98 16.60 -1.03
CA GLN A 107 1.73 16.07 -1.61
C GLN A 107 1.49 14.60 -1.28
N LEU A 108 2.55 13.86 -0.88
CA LEU A 108 2.48 12.49 -0.44
C LEU A 108 2.97 12.39 1.00
N GLN A 109 2.13 11.86 1.88
CA GLN A 109 2.47 11.62 3.28
C GLN A 109 2.32 10.15 3.62
N MET A 110 3.01 9.69 4.67
CA MET A 110 3.00 8.29 5.09
C MET A 110 2.71 8.17 6.59
N VAL A 111 1.77 7.31 6.93
CA VAL A 111 1.49 6.84 8.29
C VAL A 111 2.11 5.46 8.43
N PHE A 112 3.06 5.32 9.34
CA PHE A 112 3.85 4.10 9.52
C PHE A 112 3.15 3.11 10.46
N GLN A 113 3.54 1.86 10.35
CA GLN A 113 3.06 0.74 11.17
C GLN A 113 3.32 0.95 12.66
N ASP A 114 4.53 1.36 13.04
CA ASP A 114 4.87 1.67 14.42
C ASP A 114 4.52 3.13 14.75
N SER A 115 3.37 3.30 15.41
CA SER A 115 2.89 4.62 15.82
C SER A 115 3.76 5.29 16.88
N PHE A 116 4.54 4.54 17.66
CA PHE A 116 5.44 5.07 18.68
C PHE A 116 6.78 5.50 18.08
N ALA A 117 7.45 4.60 17.35
CA ALA A 117 8.75 4.90 16.73
C ALA A 117 8.68 6.02 15.68
N SER A 118 7.49 6.29 15.12
CA SER A 118 7.29 7.36 14.14
C SER A 118 7.18 8.76 14.74
N LEU A 119 7.05 8.90 16.06
CA LEU A 119 6.95 10.18 16.77
C LEU A 119 8.25 10.51 17.50
N ASN A 120 8.66 11.80 17.47
CA ASN A 120 9.78 12.25 18.26
C ASN A 120 9.37 12.33 19.75
N PRO A 121 9.96 11.51 20.66
CA PRO A 121 9.56 11.48 22.07
C PRO A 121 9.88 12.76 22.85
N ARG A 122 10.67 13.67 22.27
CA ARG A 122 11.10 14.94 22.89
C ARG A 122 10.19 16.12 22.53
N LEU A 123 9.26 15.95 21.60
CA LEU A 123 8.31 16.97 21.18
C LEU A 123 6.95 16.69 21.81
N THR A 124 6.25 17.75 22.19
CA THR A 124 4.85 17.66 22.55
C THR A 124 3.99 17.29 21.33
N ILE A 125 2.78 16.85 21.56
CA ILE A 125 1.87 16.46 20.49
C ILE A 125 1.59 17.63 19.55
N LEU A 126 1.35 18.82 20.12
CA LEU A 126 1.11 20.02 19.33
C LEU A 126 2.33 20.41 18.49
N GLU A 127 3.53 20.35 19.07
CA GLU A 127 4.78 20.61 18.36
C GLU A 127 5.01 19.58 17.26
N THR A 128 4.72 18.31 17.51
CA THR A 128 4.86 17.21 16.55
C THR A 128 4.05 17.45 15.28
N ILE A 129 2.79 17.88 15.42
CA ILE A 129 1.91 18.16 14.26
C ILE A 129 2.35 19.47 13.57
N ALA A 130 2.71 20.50 14.34
CA ALA A 130 3.11 21.81 13.83
C ALA A 130 4.50 21.82 13.17
N TYR A 131 5.36 20.84 13.50
CA TYR A 131 6.77 20.82 13.09
C TYR A 131 6.96 20.86 11.58
N GLY A 132 6.27 19.98 10.86
CA GLY A 132 6.40 19.88 9.43
C GLY A 132 6.02 21.17 8.68
N PRO A 133 4.80 21.69 8.86
CA PRO A 133 4.38 22.99 8.30
C PRO A 133 5.33 24.13 8.62
N LYS A 134 5.84 24.20 9.86
CA LYS A 134 6.81 25.21 10.30
C LYS A 134 8.13 25.13 9.51
N VAL A 135 8.71 23.94 9.38
CA VAL A 135 9.95 23.72 8.60
C VAL A 135 9.76 24.09 7.14
N HIS A 136 8.55 23.96 6.62
CA HIS A 136 8.18 24.35 5.26
C HIS A 136 7.71 25.80 5.12
N GLY A 137 8.00 26.66 6.10
CA GLY A 137 7.86 28.11 6.01
C GLY A 137 6.53 28.68 6.53
N LEU A 138 5.66 27.87 7.14
CA LEU A 138 4.50 28.41 7.83
C LEU A 138 4.93 29.11 9.12
N LYS A 139 4.35 30.29 9.41
CA LYS A 139 4.62 31.00 10.65
C LYS A 139 4.23 30.16 11.87
N GLN A 140 4.95 30.29 12.98
CA GLN A 140 4.73 29.51 14.21
C GLN A 140 3.24 29.55 14.65
N ALA A 141 2.63 30.74 14.71
CA ALA A 141 1.24 30.90 15.15
C ALA A 141 0.27 30.14 14.23
N ALA A 142 0.44 30.25 12.91
CA ALA A 142 -0.39 29.57 11.93
C ALA A 142 -0.19 28.04 11.97
N ALA A 143 1.05 27.56 12.11
CA ALA A 143 1.34 26.14 12.25
C ALA A 143 0.72 25.54 13.54
N THR A 144 0.79 26.28 14.65
CA THR A 144 0.18 25.88 15.92
C THR A 144 -1.35 25.86 15.82
N GLN A 145 -1.95 26.88 15.22
CA GLN A 145 -3.40 26.93 15.03
C GLN A 145 -3.88 25.76 14.16
N ARG A 146 -3.18 25.47 13.07
CA ARG A 146 -3.45 24.32 12.21
C ARG A 146 -3.34 23.00 12.97
N ALA A 147 -2.30 22.84 13.78
CA ALA A 147 -2.14 21.63 14.60
C ALA A 147 -3.31 21.45 15.57
N ARG A 148 -3.79 22.51 16.22
CA ARG A 148 -4.98 22.46 17.09
C ARG A 148 -6.25 22.05 16.34
N GLN A 149 -6.47 22.59 15.15
CA GLN A 149 -7.61 22.22 14.29
C GLN A 149 -7.54 20.73 13.90
N LEU A 150 -6.37 20.23 13.50
CA LEU A 150 -6.20 18.83 13.15
C LEU A 150 -6.36 17.90 14.36
N MET A 151 -5.93 18.30 15.56
CA MET A 151 -6.20 17.56 16.79
C MET A 151 -7.70 17.40 17.04
N LEU A 152 -8.47 18.47 16.91
CA LEU A 152 -9.95 18.41 17.03
C LEU A 152 -10.55 17.48 15.98
N ARG A 153 -10.07 17.53 14.74
CA ARG A 153 -10.56 16.67 13.64
C ARG A 153 -10.33 15.18 13.91
N VAL A 154 -9.22 14.82 14.53
CA VAL A 154 -8.95 13.42 14.90
C VAL A 154 -9.56 13.05 16.27
N GLY A 155 -10.41 13.90 16.85
CA GLY A 155 -11.11 13.65 18.10
C GLY A 155 -10.24 13.73 19.35
N LEU A 156 -9.21 14.59 19.34
CA LEU A 156 -8.35 14.87 20.48
C LEU A 156 -8.39 16.36 20.84
N ASP A 157 -8.83 16.66 22.07
CA ASP A 157 -8.86 18.04 22.57
C ASP A 157 -7.42 18.60 22.70
N PRO A 158 -7.08 19.69 21.97
CA PRO A 158 -5.73 20.26 22.02
C PRO A 158 -5.38 20.88 23.38
N ASP A 159 -6.37 21.29 24.19
CA ASP A 159 -6.10 21.83 25.53
C ASP A 159 -5.75 20.71 26.51
N GLN A 160 -6.34 19.54 26.33
CA GLN A 160 -6.06 18.36 27.17
C GLN A 160 -4.81 17.59 26.73
N PHE A 161 -4.57 17.45 25.42
CA PHE A 161 -3.55 16.55 24.87
C PHE A 161 -2.38 17.28 24.24
N GLY A 162 -2.51 18.56 23.88
CA GLY A 162 -1.50 19.28 23.10
C GLY A 162 -0.14 19.41 23.75
N ALA A 163 -0.10 19.57 25.08
CA ALA A 163 1.13 19.67 25.86
C ALA A 163 1.72 18.32 26.28
N ARG A 164 1.02 17.19 26.05
CA ARG A 164 1.51 15.84 26.38
C ARG A 164 2.58 15.38 25.42
N TYR A 165 3.33 14.38 25.84
CA TYR A 165 4.34 13.70 25.03
C TYR A 165 3.80 12.36 24.49
N PRO A 166 4.38 11.80 23.40
CA PRO A 166 3.90 10.54 22.79
C PRO A 166 3.77 9.35 23.76
N TYR A 167 4.63 9.25 24.77
CA TYR A 167 4.61 8.15 25.74
C TYR A 167 3.42 8.25 26.74
N GLU A 168 2.79 9.40 26.86
CA GLU A 168 1.62 9.63 27.72
C GLU A 168 0.29 9.28 27.04
N LEU A 169 0.33 8.83 25.78
CA LEU A 169 -0.85 8.53 24.97
C LEU A 169 -1.07 7.02 24.81
N SER A 170 -2.34 6.62 24.65
CA SER A 170 -2.69 5.26 24.22
C SER A 170 -2.29 4.99 22.77
N GLY A 171 -2.24 3.72 22.34
CA GLY A 171 -1.95 3.34 20.96
C GLY A 171 -2.86 4.02 19.93
N GLY A 172 -4.16 4.02 20.18
CA GLY A 172 -5.15 4.66 19.31
C GLY A 172 -5.01 6.18 19.27
N GLN A 173 -4.69 6.83 20.40
CA GLN A 173 -4.43 8.26 20.43
C GLN A 173 -3.16 8.61 19.66
N ARG A 174 -2.06 7.84 19.81
CA ARG A 174 -0.84 8.02 19.00
C ARG A 174 -1.12 7.86 17.51
N GLN A 175 -1.95 6.89 17.14
CA GLN A 175 -2.32 6.68 15.74
C GLN A 175 -3.09 7.88 15.16
N ARG A 176 -4.06 8.41 15.91
CA ARG A 176 -4.79 9.64 15.52
C ARG A 176 -3.84 10.83 15.35
N ILE A 177 -2.82 10.97 16.19
CA ILE A 177 -1.79 12.01 16.06
C ILE A 177 -0.94 11.79 14.81
N ASN A 178 -0.56 10.56 14.47
CA ASN A 178 0.16 10.27 13.22
C ASN A 178 -0.66 10.63 11.97
N ILE A 179 -1.97 10.38 12.00
CA ILE A 179 -2.89 10.80 10.95
C ILE A 179 -2.95 12.34 10.88
N ALA A 180 -3.14 13.04 12.02
CA ALA A 180 -3.14 14.50 12.06
C ALA A 180 -1.83 15.10 11.54
N ARG A 181 -0.69 14.51 11.89
CA ARG A 181 0.63 14.92 11.39
C ARG A 181 0.74 14.77 9.86
N ALA A 182 0.26 13.67 9.31
CA ALA A 182 0.25 13.44 7.87
C ALA A 182 -0.62 14.48 7.14
N LEU A 183 -1.81 14.80 7.70
CA LEU A 183 -2.73 15.79 7.13
C LEU A 183 -2.22 17.23 7.25
N ALA A 184 -1.22 17.49 8.10
CA ALA A 184 -0.69 18.84 8.32
C ALA A 184 -0.15 19.53 7.05
N PHE A 185 0.18 18.76 6.02
CA PHE A 185 0.63 19.25 4.71
C PHE A 185 -0.47 19.38 3.65
N GLU A 186 -1.72 19.02 3.94
CA GLU A 186 -2.80 18.89 2.94
C GLU A 186 -2.37 18.00 1.77
N PRO A 187 -1.97 16.76 2.06
CA PRO A 187 -1.49 15.86 1.02
C PRO A 187 -2.63 15.47 0.08
N ARG A 188 -2.27 15.05 -1.14
CA ARG A 188 -3.20 14.46 -2.10
C ARG A 188 -3.19 12.92 -2.01
N LEU A 189 -2.07 12.34 -1.61
CA LEU A 189 -1.89 10.91 -1.41
C LEU A 189 -1.40 10.62 0.02
N VAL A 190 -2.08 9.72 0.72
CA VAL A 190 -1.60 9.21 2.01
C VAL A 190 -1.37 7.71 1.90
N ILE A 191 -0.16 7.29 2.23
CA ILE A 191 0.20 5.88 2.37
C ILE A 191 -0.07 5.46 3.83
N LEU A 192 -0.87 4.42 4.01
CA LEU A 192 -1.26 3.86 5.30
C LEU A 192 -0.62 2.45 5.41
N ASP A 193 0.60 2.37 5.97
CA ASP A 193 1.35 1.12 6.09
C ASP A 193 1.02 0.43 7.41
N GLU A 194 0.10 -0.55 7.36
CA GLU A 194 -0.43 -1.29 8.53
C GLU A 194 -0.90 -0.39 9.67
N ALA A 195 -1.47 0.76 9.33
CA ALA A 195 -1.77 1.86 10.24
C ALA A 195 -2.76 1.51 11.36
N VAL A 196 -3.46 0.39 11.28
CA VAL A 196 -4.46 -0.04 12.30
C VAL A 196 -4.19 -1.43 12.87
N ALA A 197 -3.09 -2.08 12.47
CA ALA A 197 -2.82 -3.48 12.82
C ALA A 197 -2.60 -3.73 14.32
N ALA A 198 -2.04 -2.74 15.04
CA ALA A 198 -1.72 -2.85 16.47
C ALA A 198 -2.81 -2.30 17.40
N LEU A 199 -4.02 -2.04 16.88
CA LEU A 199 -5.13 -1.45 17.63
C LEU A 199 -6.17 -2.51 18.00
N ASP A 200 -6.82 -2.34 19.17
CA ASP A 200 -8.01 -3.10 19.55
C ASP A 200 -9.12 -2.92 18.52
N LYS A 201 -9.95 -3.93 18.30
CA LYS A 201 -10.99 -3.94 17.25
C LYS A 201 -11.93 -2.73 17.32
N SER A 202 -12.32 -2.27 18.51
CA SER A 202 -13.18 -1.10 18.69
C SER A 202 -12.46 0.20 18.29
N VAL A 203 -11.21 0.37 18.70
CA VAL A 203 -10.37 1.53 18.32
C VAL A 203 -10.01 1.48 16.84
N GLN A 204 -9.74 0.29 16.30
CA GLN A 204 -9.54 0.07 14.87
C GLN A 204 -10.71 0.59 14.05
N ALA A 205 -11.96 0.20 14.40
CA ALA A 205 -13.16 0.65 13.71
C ALA A 205 -13.31 2.19 13.75
N GLN A 206 -13.06 2.81 14.91
CA GLN A 206 -13.10 4.27 15.03
C GLN A 206 -12.07 4.98 14.14
N VAL A 207 -10.84 4.44 14.03
CA VAL A 207 -9.78 5.02 13.17
C VAL A 207 -10.12 4.81 11.69
N LEU A 208 -10.69 3.67 11.31
CA LEU A 208 -11.13 3.42 9.92
C LEU A 208 -12.25 4.37 9.51
N ASN A 209 -13.26 4.57 10.34
CA ASN A 209 -14.34 5.54 10.09
C ASN A 209 -13.78 6.97 9.95
N LEU A 210 -12.88 7.37 10.86
CA LEU A 210 -12.18 8.66 10.76
C LEU A 210 -11.44 8.81 9.43
N LEU A 211 -10.73 7.78 8.96
CA LEU A 211 -10.03 7.81 7.66
C LEU A 211 -11.00 7.96 6.48
N GLN A 212 -12.17 7.30 6.53
CA GLN A 212 -13.20 7.44 5.50
C GLN A 212 -13.79 8.86 5.48
N GLU A 213 -14.10 9.43 6.65
CA GLU A 213 -14.58 10.82 6.77
C GLU A 213 -13.55 11.81 6.20
N LEU A 214 -12.28 11.67 6.60
CA LEU A 214 -11.19 12.53 6.11
C LEU A 214 -10.96 12.37 4.60
N LYS A 215 -11.09 11.14 4.05
CA LYS A 215 -11.02 10.88 2.61
C LYS A 215 -12.09 11.68 1.86
N ALA A 216 -13.33 11.59 2.32
CA ALA A 216 -14.47 12.27 1.69
C ALA A 216 -14.32 13.81 1.78
N GLU A 217 -13.96 14.33 2.95
CA GLU A 217 -13.84 15.77 3.19
C GLU A 217 -12.71 16.42 2.41
N HIS A 218 -11.54 15.78 2.36
CA HIS A 218 -10.33 16.32 1.75
C HIS A 218 -10.05 15.75 0.36
N GLN A 219 -10.92 14.91 -0.18
CA GLN A 219 -10.75 14.20 -1.46
C GLN A 219 -9.41 13.47 -1.55
N LEU A 220 -9.03 12.81 -0.44
CA LEU A 220 -7.75 12.13 -0.34
C LEU A 220 -7.73 10.86 -1.18
N THR A 221 -6.58 10.57 -1.75
CA THR A 221 -6.26 9.27 -2.34
C THR A 221 -5.47 8.46 -1.32
N TYR A 222 -5.80 7.17 -1.17
CA TYR A 222 -5.09 6.29 -0.24
C TYR A 222 -4.35 5.15 -0.95
N LEU A 223 -3.16 4.85 -0.47
CA LEU A 223 -2.51 3.55 -0.66
C LEU A 223 -2.55 2.83 0.69
N PHE A 224 -3.40 1.82 0.80
CA PHE A 224 -3.72 1.15 2.06
C PHE A 224 -3.07 -0.24 2.12
N ILE A 225 -2.13 -0.44 3.04
CA ILE A 225 -1.46 -1.73 3.24
C ILE A 225 -1.99 -2.37 4.50
N SER A 226 -2.50 -3.58 4.39
CA SER A 226 -2.96 -4.38 5.52
C SER A 226 -2.81 -5.87 5.24
N HIS A 227 -2.68 -6.66 6.30
CA HIS A 227 -2.83 -8.11 6.27
C HIS A 227 -4.24 -8.57 6.68
N ASP A 228 -5.07 -7.65 7.21
CA ASP A 228 -6.48 -7.92 7.55
C ASP A 228 -7.37 -7.67 6.32
N LEU A 229 -7.79 -8.75 5.68
CA LEU A 229 -8.59 -8.71 4.45
C LEU A 229 -9.99 -8.12 4.67
N HIS A 230 -10.59 -8.25 5.87
CA HIS A 230 -11.87 -7.58 6.17
C HIS A 230 -11.72 -6.06 6.17
N VAL A 231 -10.60 -5.55 6.71
CA VAL A 231 -10.31 -4.12 6.72
C VAL A 231 -10.08 -3.60 5.29
N VAL A 232 -9.37 -4.38 4.46
CA VAL A 232 -9.15 -4.04 3.05
C VAL A 232 -10.46 -4.00 2.28
N HIS A 233 -11.33 -4.98 2.46
CA HIS A 233 -12.66 -5.01 1.85
C HIS A 233 -13.49 -3.77 2.20
N TYR A 234 -13.40 -3.30 3.45
CA TYR A 234 -14.12 -2.12 3.94
C TYR A 234 -13.56 -0.80 3.41
N MET A 235 -12.22 -0.68 3.29
CA MET A 235 -11.53 0.59 3.02
C MET A 235 -11.24 0.86 1.56
N CYS A 236 -11.12 -0.19 0.73
CA CYS A 236 -10.51 -0.08 -0.60
C CYS A 236 -11.54 -0.11 -1.73
N ASP A 237 -11.25 0.63 -2.79
CA ASP A 237 -11.99 0.61 -4.05
C ASP A 237 -11.39 -0.46 -4.98
N GLU A 238 -10.06 -0.60 -4.98
CA GLU A 238 -9.29 -1.60 -5.72
C GLU A 238 -8.33 -2.34 -4.80
N VAL A 239 -7.98 -3.57 -5.14
CA VAL A 239 -7.03 -4.42 -4.39
C VAL A 239 -5.96 -4.95 -5.32
N MET A 240 -4.71 -4.81 -4.89
CA MET A 240 -3.51 -5.38 -5.49
C MET A 240 -2.95 -6.47 -4.60
N VAL A 241 -2.91 -7.69 -5.11
CA VAL A 241 -2.38 -8.87 -4.41
C VAL A 241 -0.93 -9.07 -4.80
N MET A 242 -0.04 -9.05 -3.82
CA MET A 242 1.40 -9.23 -4.02
C MET A 242 1.89 -10.59 -3.51
N TYR A 243 2.75 -11.23 -4.28
CA TYR A 243 3.45 -12.45 -3.91
C TYR A 243 4.92 -12.39 -4.32
N LEU A 244 5.85 -12.55 -3.36
CA LEU A 244 7.30 -12.53 -3.57
C LEU A 244 7.79 -11.39 -4.49
N GLY A 245 7.34 -10.15 -4.21
CA GLY A 245 7.76 -8.95 -4.93
C GLY A 245 7.05 -8.70 -6.27
N GLN A 246 6.11 -9.53 -6.68
CA GLN A 246 5.34 -9.37 -7.92
C GLN A 246 3.86 -9.17 -7.63
N ILE A 247 3.17 -8.49 -8.55
CA ILE A 247 1.69 -8.41 -8.55
C ILE A 247 1.18 -9.69 -9.22
N VAL A 248 0.34 -10.43 -8.51
CA VAL A 248 -0.28 -11.65 -9.05
C VAL A 248 -1.71 -11.41 -9.51
N GLU A 249 -2.41 -10.46 -8.89
CA GLU A 249 -3.76 -10.08 -9.24
C GLU A 249 -4.03 -8.63 -8.80
N ILE A 250 -4.79 -7.86 -9.58
CA ILE A 250 -5.21 -6.51 -9.23
C ILE A 250 -6.54 -6.19 -9.90
N GLY A 251 -7.48 -5.61 -9.15
CA GLY A 251 -8.79 -5.26 -9.67
C GLY A 251 -9.71 -4.61 -8.63
N PRO A 252 -10.95 -4.31 -9.01
CA PRO A 252 -11.98 -3.83 -8.10
C PRO A 252 -12.16 -4.76 -6.91
N VAL A 253 -12.36 -4.20 -5.72
CA VAL A 253 -12.47 -4.98 -4.48
C VAL A 253 -13.54 -6.07 -4.57
N ALA A 254 -14.71 -5.76 -5.14
CA ALA A 254 -15.81 -6.73 -5.29
C ALA A 254 -15.39 -7.93 -6.16
N GLU A 255 -14.70 -7.68 -7.29
CA GLU A 255 -14.25 -8.76 -8.16
C GLU A 255 -13.17 -9.63 -7.52
N ILE A 256 -12.23 -9.02 -6.79
CA ILE A 256 -11.17 -9.77 -6.08
C ILE A 256 -11.78 -10.65 -4.98
N TYR A 257 -12.80 -10.18 -4.24
CA TYR A 257 -13.39 -10.94 -3.14
C TYR A 257 -14.41 -11.99 -3.62
N ASP A 258 -15.24 -11.65 -4.60
CA ASP A 258 -16.30 -12.54 -5.08
C ASP A 258 -15.81 -13.51 -6.17
N ARG A 259 -14.81 -13.09 -6.96
CA ARG A 259 -14.36 -13.79 -8.17
C ARG A 259 -12.83 -13.80 -8.31
N ALA A 260 -12.11 -14.07 -7.22
CA ALA A 260 -10.65 -14.23 -7.28
C ALA A 260 -10.27 -15.26 -8.35
N LEU A 261 -9.34 -14.88 -9.22
CA LEU A 261 -8.89 -15.73 -10.32
C LEU A 261 -7.58 -16.44 -9.98
N HIS A 262 -6.60 -15.72 -9.41
CA HIS A 262 -5.30 -16.32 -9.10
C HIS A 262 -5.43 -17.35 -7.97
N PRO A 263 -4.86 -18.57 -8.11
CA PRO A 263 -4.94 -19.60 -7.07
C PRO A 263 -4.41 -19.13 -5.70
N TYR A 264 -3.41 -18.27 -5.68
CA TYR A 264 -2.91 -17.65 -4.44
C TYR A 264 -3.96 -16.72 -3.80
N THR A 265 -4.62 -15.88 -4.58
CA THR A 265 -5.66 -14.96 -4.06
C THR A 265 -6.83 -15.76 -3.47
N ARG A 266 -7.27 -16.82 -4.16
CA ARG A 266 -8.31 -17.74 -3.66
C ARG A 266 -7.90 -18.36 -2.33
N ALA A 267 -6.66 -18.84 -2.25
CA ALA A 267 -6.13 -19.43 -1.02
C ALA A 267 -6.01 -18.41 0.11
N LEU A 268 -5.57 -17.17 -0.20
CA LEU A 268 -5.47 -16.07 0.76
C LEU A 268 -6.85 -15.70 1.33
N LEU A 269 -7.87 -15.57 0.48
CA LEU A 269 -9.24 -15.25 0.89
C LEU A 269 -9.88 -16.41 1.67
N SER A 270 -9.64 -17.67 1.28
CA SER A 270 -10.16 -18.82 2.02
C SER A 270 -9.52 -19.04 3.39
N ALA A 271 -8.38 -18.40 3.66
CA ALA A 271 -7.75 -18.40 4.98
C ALA A 271 -8.42 -17.42 5.96
N VAL A 272 -9.29 -16.54 5.48
CA VAL A 272 -10.01 -15.57 6.33
C VAL A 272 -11.01 -16.32 7.21
N PRO A 273 -10.95 -16.18 8.54
CA PRO A 273 -11.90 -16.86 9.42
C PRO A 273 -13.33 -16.39 9.15
N SER A 274 -14.23 -17.34 8.92
CA SER A 274 -15.67 -17.07 8.83
C SER A 274 -16.32 -17.14 10.20
N MET A 275 -17.22 -16.20 10.50
CA MET A 275 -18.09 -16.26 11.67
C MET A 275 -19.24 -17.26 11.48
N ASP A 276 -19.49 -17.70 10.26
CA ASP A 276 -20.51 -18.70 9.95
C ASP A 276 -19.98 -20.12 10.19
N PRO A 277 -20.57 -20.88 11.11
CA PRO A 277 -20.16 -22.25 11.40
C PRO A 277 -20.29 -23.21 10.21
N ALA A 278 -21.18 -22.90 9.25
CA ALA A 278 -21.38 -23.71 8.04
C ALA A 278 -20.24 -23.55 7.02
N HIS A 279 -19.49 -22.46 7.10
CA HIS A 279 -18.37 -22.13 6.21
C HIS A 279 -16.99 -22.29 6.88
N ARG A 280 -16.84 -23.27 7.78
CA ARG A 280 -15.54 -23.56 8.40
C ARG A 280 -14.57 -24.13 7.38
N THR A 281 -13.38 -23.50 7.29
CA THR A 281 -12.27 -24.01 6.48
C THR A 281 -11.78 -25.34 7.08
N GLN A 282 -11.94 -26.45 6.36
CA GLN A 282 -11.57 -27.79 6.80
C GLN A 282 -10.10 -28.14 6.53
N ARG A 283 -9.43 -27.41 5.62
CA ARG A 283 -8.02 -27.64 5.25
C ARG A 283 -7.27 -26.33 5.20
N PRO A 284 -5.98 -26.29 5.55
CA PRO A 284 -5.18 -25.10 5.37
C PRO A 284 -5.18 -24.72 3.88
N PRO A 285 -5.56 -23.48 3.54
CA PRO A 285 -5.72 -23.05 2.15
C PRO A 285 -4.39 -22.97 1.37
N LEU A 286 -3.29 -22.88 2.11
CA LEU A 286 -1.93 -22.86 1.55
C LEU A 286 -1.09 -23.93 2.21
N VAL A 287 -0.49 -24.80 1.41
CA VAL A 287 0.42 -25.86 1.88
C VAL A 287 1.86 -25.34 1.77
N GLY A 288 2.64 -25.53 2.84
CA GLY A 288 4.05 -25.16 2.91
C GLY A 288 4.32 -23.70 3.20
N ASP A 289 5.55 -23.40 3.60
CA ASP A 289 6.04 -22.06 3.85
C ASP A 289 6.23 -21.26 2.54
N PRO A 290 6.16 -19.91 2.59
CA PRO A 290 6.51 -19.09 1.44
C PRO A 290 7.92 -19.40 0.98
N PRO A 291 8.15 -19.61 -0.33
CA PRO A 291 9.50 -19.87 -0.83
C PRO A 291 10.40 -18.66 -0.57
N ASN A 292 11.71 -18.93 -0.53
CA ASN A 292 12.70 -17.93 -0.24
C ASN A 292 12.75 -16.88 -1.37
N PRO A 293 12.63 -15.56 -1.05
CA PRO A 293 12.72 -14.48 -2.04
C PRO A 293 14.14 -14.23 -2.55
N ILE A 294 15.13 -15.01 -2.10
CA ILE A 294 16.55 -14.89 -2.50
C ILE A 294 16.75 -15.58 -3.84
N ASN A 295 17.20 -14.83 -4.85
CA ASN A 295 17.47 -15.31 -6.21
C ASN A 295 16.35 -16.26 -6.69
N PRO A 296 15.09 -15.80 -6.77
CA PRO A 296 13.96 -16.66 -7.11
C PRO A 296 14.18 -17.31 -8.47
N LEU A 297 13.83 -18.59 -8.57
CA LEU A 297 13.94 -19.33 -9.81
C LEU A 297 13.05 -18.73 -10.91
N PRO A 298 13.42 -18.86 -12.20
CA PRO A 298 12.57 -18.40 -13.31
C PRO A 298 11.21 -19.09 -13.29
N GLY A 299 10.21 -18.46 -13.94
CA GLY A 299 8.84 -18.96 -14.00
C GLY A 299 7.90 -18.33 -12.97
N CYS A 300 6.73 -18.91 -12.81
CA CYS A 300 5.73 -18.48 -11.86
C CYS A 300 6.23 -18.69 -10.42
N ARG A 301 6.24 -17.63 -9.62
CA ARG A 301 6.74 -17.69 -8.22
C ARG A 301 5.84 -18.50 -7.29
N PHE A 302 4.57 -18.67 -7.65
CA PHE A 302 3.61 -19.44 -6.85
C PHE A 302 3.57 -20.94 -7.22
N ARG A 303 4.27 -21.38 -8.27
CA ARG A 303 4.19 -22.76 -8.81
C ARG A 303 4.37 -23.87 -7.78
N ASP A 304 5.28 -23.71 -6.82
CA ASP A 304 5.62 -24.76 -5.84
C ASP A 304 4.48 -24.97 -4.79
N ARG A 305 3.55 -24.02 -4.71
CA ARG A 305 2.36 -24.06 -3.82
C ARG A 305 1.04 -24.11 -4.61
N CYS A 306 1.11 -24.09 -5.95
CA CYS A 306 -0.06 -24.01 -6.80
C CYS A 306 -0.61 -25.41 -7.12
N PRO A 307 -1.89 -25.69 -6.82
CA PRO A 307 -2.49 -26.99 -7.16
C PRO A 307 -2.65 -27.21 -8.68
N HIS A 308 -2.57 -26.14 -9.48
CA HIS A 308 -2.66 -26.15 -10.94
C HIS A 308 -1.31 -25.98 -11.64
N ALA A 309 -0.18 -26.20 -10.94
CA ALA A 309 1.13 -25.99 -11.54
C ALA A 309 1.35 -26.90 -12.76
N ASP A 310 1.88 -26.32 -13.83
CA ASP A 310 2.21 -27.01 -15.08
C ASP A 310 3.64 -26.70 -15.54
N ALA A 311 4.11 -27.38 -16.56
CA ALA A 311 5.45 -27.21 -17.14
C ALA A 311 5.72 -25.77 -17.57
N VAL A 312 4.72 -25.07 -18.14
CA VAL A 312 4.83 -23.65 -18.51
C VAL A 312 5.09 -22.75 -17.31
N CYS A 313 4.54 -23.09 -16.13
CA CYS A 313 4.75 -22.32 -14.90
C CYS A 313 6.21 -22.39 -14.41
N THR A 314 6.92 -23.45 -14.77
CA THR A 314 8.36 -23.56 -14.48
C THR A 314 9.20 -22.84 -15.53
N ALA A 315 8.79 -22.89 -16.80
CA ALA A 315 9.56 -22.38 -17.93
C ALA A 315 9.57 -20.84 -18.03
N ARG A 316 8.44 -20.19 -17.74
CA ARG A 316 8.33 -18.73 -17.88
C ARG A 316 7.39 -18.10 -16.83
N ALA A 317 7.68 -16.85 -16.47
CA ALA A 317 6.79 -16.06 -15.60
C ALA A 317 5.55 -15.60 -16.39
N PRO A 318 4.34 -15.68 -15.78
CA PRO A 318 3.14 -15.12 -16.40
C PRO A 318 3.20 -13.59 -16.40
N ALA A 319 2.74 -12.96 -17.50
CA ALA A 319 2.58 -11.51 -17.55
C ALA A 319 1.30 -11.08 -16.83
N LEU A 320 1.32 -9.91 -16.21
CA LEU A 320 0.10 -9.30 -15.65
C LEU A 320 -0.74 -8.77 -16.81
N ALA A 321 -1.79 -9.50 -17.18
CA ALA A 321 -2.67 -9.19 -18.30
C ALA A 321 -4.10 -8.93 -17.82
N THR A 322 -4.83 -8.12 -18.59
CA THR A 322 -6.26 -7.89 -18.35
C THR A 322 -7.04 -9.17 -18.56
N SER A 323 -7.93 -9.48 -17.64
CA SER A 323 -8.82 -10.63 -17.77
C SER A 323 -9.87 -10.38 -18.87
N ILE A 324 -10.22 -11.42 -19.63
CA ILE A 324 -11.20 -11.29 -20.71
C ILE A 324 -12.58 -10.93 -20.11
N GLY A 325 -13.19 -9.86 -20.61
CA GLY A 325 -14.51 -9.38 -20.15
C GLY A 325 -14.49 -8.33 -19.03
N HIS A 326 -13.34 -8.04 -18.42
CA HIS A 326 -13.21 -7.10 -17.30
C HIS A 326 -12.02 -6.16 -17.50
N SER A 327 -12.24 -4.94 -17.95
CA SER A 327 -11.17 -4.00 -18.31
C SER A 327 -10.27 -3.58 -17.14
N ALA A 328 -10.76 -3.65 -15.89
CA ALA A 328 -10.04 -3.24 -14.70
C ALA A 328 -9.41 -4.41 -13.91
N HIS A 329 -9.80 -5.68 -14.17
CA HIS A 329 -9.28 -6.85 -13.48
C HIS A 329 -8.11 -7.47 -14.24
N ARG A 330 -6.92 -7.49 -13.66
CA ARG A 330 -5.69 -8.02 -14.26
C ARG A 330 -5.12 -9.15 -13.41
N ILE A 331 -4.58 -10.18 -14.08
CA ILE A 331 -4.05 -11.38 -13.44
C ILE A 331 -2.72 -11.81 -14.09
N ALA A 332 -1.80 -12.30 -13.29
CA ALA A 332 -0.54 -12.89 -13.73
C ALA A 332 -0.59 -14.42 -13.52
N CYS A 333 -1.31 -15.14 -14.40
CA CYS A 333 -1.49 -16.60 -14.29
C CYS A 333 -1.66 -17.25 -15.66
N HIS A 334 -0.87 -18.28 -15.95
CA HIS A 334 -0.96 -19.05 -17.21
C HIS A 334 -2.28 -19.80 -17.39
N LEU A 335 -2.98 -20.12 -16.29
CA LEU A 335 -4.30 -20.77 -16.30
C LEU A 335 -5.35 -19.93 -17.04
N TYR A 336 -5.20 -18.60 -17.04
CA TYR A 336 -6.13 -17.64 -17.63
C TYR A 336 -5.59 -16.97 -18.91
N ASP A 337 -4.46 -17.46 -19.44
CA ASP A 337 -3.92 -17.08 -20.74
C ASP A 337 -4.05 -18.25 -21.74
N PRO A 338 -5.04 -18.22 -22.66
CA PRO A 338 -5.25 -19.31 -23.64
C PRO A 338 -4.01 -19.57 -24.52
N ALA A 339 -3.17 -18.55 -24.75
CA ALA A 339 -1.95 -18.67 -25.54
C ALA A 339 -0.75 -19.20 -24.73
N SER A 340 -0.92 -19.43 -23.43
CA SER A 340 0.17 -19.85 -22.54
C SER A 340 0.70 -21.25 -22.83
N GLY A 341 -0.16 -22.16 -23.33
CA GLY A 341 0.13 -23.58 -23.44
C GLY A 341 -0.07 -24.36 -22.14
N HIS A 342 -0.71 -23.76 -21.13
CA HIS A 342 -1.11 -24.45 -19.90
C HIS A 342 -2.20 -25.48 -20.19
N ARG A 343 -2.07 -26.70 -19.64
CA ARG A 343 -2.99 -27.83 -19.92
C ARG A 343 -4.46 -27.53 -19.55
N GLU A 344 -4.65 -26.76 -18.49
CA GLU A 344 -5.97 -26.35 -17.97
C GLU A 344 -6.31 -24.90 -18.36
N ALA A 345 -5.64 -24.33 -19.41
CA ALA A 345 -5.92 -22.96 -19.81
C ALA A 345 -7.40 -22.76 -20.17
N GLN A 346 -8.05 -21.91 -19.41
CA GLN A 346 -9.46 -21.62 -19.55
C GLN A 346 -9.63 -20.29 -20.27
N SER A 347 -10.50 -20.28 -21.31
CA SER A 347 -11.04 -19.02 -21.79
C SER A 347 -12.04 -18.51 -20.76
N MET A 348 -11.94 -17.25 -20.37
CA MET A 348 -12.81 -16.62 -19.35
C MET A 348 -14.32 -16.69 -19.65
N GLY A 349 -14.72 -17.07 -20.86
CA GLY A 349 -16.12 -17.30 -21.22
C GLY A 349 -16.75 -18.56 -20.66
N GLN A 350 -16.03 -19.41 -19.92
CA GLN A 350 -16.56 -20.67 -19.35
C GLN A 350 -16.73 -20.60 -17.81
N LEU A 351 -16.44 -19.45 -17.20
CA LEU A 351 -16.64 -19.22 -15.76
C LEU A 351 -17.93 -18.43 -15.51
N GLN A 352 -19.05 -18.91 -16.01
CA GLN A 352 -20.41 -18.50 -15.59
C GLN A 352 -20.96 -19.44 -14.52
#